data_c062db94bd43733230d708b5d49555f6
#
_entry.id   c062db94bd43733230d708b5d49555f6
#
_cell.length_a   1.000
_cell.length_b   1.000
_cell.length_c   1.000
_cell.angle_alpha   90.00
_cell.angle_beta   90.00
_cell.angle_gamma   90.00
#
_symmetry.space_group_name_H-M   'P 1'
#
loop_
_entity.id
_entity.type
_entity.pdbx_description
1 polymer ?
#
loop_
_entity_poly.entity_id
_entity_poly.type
_entity_poly.pdbx_seq_one_letter_code
_entity_poly.pdbx_strand_id
1 'polypeptide(L)'
;FFENVDAVLKESGLFLLHYISGIKESEGDAWIKKYIFPGGVIPTLREIIYISAEYNYHTIDVESLRMHYTRTLLEWYKNFQNNKDKVKEMFDEKFIRMWSLYLCSCAAAFNNGVVDLHQILFSKGINNNLPSTRKYLYVKE
;
A
#
# COMPACT_ATOMS: atom_id res chain seq x y z
N PHE A 1 -1.18 -8.78 -12.19
CA PHE A 1 -1.53 -7.35 -12.02
C PHE A 1 -0.97 -6.53 -13.17
N PHE A 2 0.35 -6.49 -13.39
CA PHE A 2 0.98 -5.67 -14.44
C PHE A 2 0.49 -6.02 -15.85
N GLU A 3 0.29 -7.30 -16.16
CA GLU A 3 -0.29 -7.74 -17.43
C GLU A 3 -1.65 -7.08 -17.72
N ASN A 4 -2.54 -7.01 -16.72
CA ASN A 4 -3.86 -6.40 -16.89
C ASN A 4 -3.76 -4.87 -17.04
N VAL A 5 -2.82 -4.22 -16.34
CA VAL A 5 -2.57 -2.78 -16.51
C VAL A 5 -1.99 -2.52 -17.89
N ASP A 6 -1.07 -3.36 -18.35
CA ASP A 6 -0.44 -3.23 -19.66
C ASP A 6 -1.44 -3.36 -20.81
N ALA A 7 -2.41 -4.26 -20.68
CA ALA A 7 -3.45 -4.48 -21.68
C ALA A 7 -4.37 -3.26 -21.89
N VAL A 8 -4.54 -2.40 -20.87
CA VAL A 8 -5.47 -1.26 -20.92
C VAL A 8 -4.79 0.10 -20.98
N LEU A 9 -3.52 0.17 -20.59
CA LEU A 9 -2.77 1.43 -20.57
C LEU A 9 -2.12 1.66 -21.96
N LYS A 10 -2.41 2.81 -22.57
CA LYS A 10 -1.79 3.23 -23.83
C LYS A 10 -0.32 3.62 -23.65
N GLU A 11 0.46 3.62 -24.75
CA GLU A 11 1.82 4.16 -24.77
C GLU A 11 1.88 5.59 -24.24
N SER A 12 2.95 5.91 -23.51
CA SER A 12 3.15 7.16 -22.77
C SER A 12 2.08 7.44 -21.70
N GLY A 13 1.18 6.47 -21.43
CA GLY A 13 0.19 6.56 -20.37
C GLY A 13 0.83 6.52 -18.98
N LEU A 14 0.21 7.18 -18.02
CA LEU A 14 0.65 7.19 -16.63
C LEU A 14 -0.28 6.33 -15.78
N PHE A 15 0.28 5.63 -14.78
CA PHE A 15 -0.51 5.06 -13.70
C PHE A 15 0.19 5.22 -12.35
N LEU A 16 -0.61 5.37 -11.32
CA LEU A 16 -0.16 5.46 -9.94
C LEU A 16 -0.46 4.13 -9.24
N LEU A 17 0.59 3.45 -8.78
CA LEU A 17 0.47 2.28 -7.93
C LEU A 17 0.56 2.70 -6.46
N HIS A 18 -0.49 2.38 -5.68
CA HIS A 18 -0.51 2.61 -4.24
C HIS A 18 -0.62 1.25 -3.53
N TYR A 19 0.38 0.89 -2.73
CA TYR A 19 0.42 -0.43 -2.11
C TYR A 19 1.28 -0.45 -0.84
N ILE A 20 1.02 -1.43 0.03
CA ILE A 20 1.85 -1.73 1.19
C ILE A 20 3.06 -2.53 0.71
N SER A 21 4.27 -2.09 1.06
CA SER A 21 5.52 -2.74 0.70
C SER A 21 6.25 -3.31 1.90
N GLY A 22 6.87 -4.48 1.72
CA GLY A 22 7.86 -5.01 2.63
C GLY A 22 9.20 -4.27 2.52
N ILE A 23 9.94 -4.15 3.62
CA ILE A 23 11.31 -3.59 3.60
C ILE A 23 12.29 -4.61 3.02
N LYS A 24 12.02 -5.89 3.23
CA LYS A 24 12.76 -7.03 2.65
C LYS A 24 11.79 -8.14 2.30
N GLU A 25 12.20 -9.01 1.40
CA GLU A 25 11.41 -10.19 1.05
C GLU A 25 11.20 -11.05 2.29
N SER A 26 9.97 -11.47 2.50
CA SER A 26 9.59 -12.36 3.59
C SER A 26 8.31 -13.12 3.24
N GLU A 27 8.10 -14.23 3.90
CA GLU A 27 6.84 -14.95 3.79
C GLU A 27 5.66 -14.21 4.42
N GLY A 28 5.92 -13.11 5.13
CA GLY A 28 4.92 -12.32 5.84
C GLY A 28 4.58 -12.91 7.22
N ASP A 29 3.73 -12.19 7.94
CA ASP A 29 3.32 -12.57 9.30
C ASP A 29 2.32 -13.73 9.29
N ALA A 30 2.61 -14.81 10.02
CA ALA A 30 1.81 -16.02 10.06
C ALA A 30 0.41 -15.79 10.66
N TRP A 31 0.27 -14.87 11.63
CA TRP A 31 -1.01 -14.54 12.23
C TRP A 31 -1.89 -13.75 11.26
N ILE A 32 -1.32 -12.78 10.55
CA ILE A 32 -2.01 -12.00 9.51
C ILE A 32 -2.50 -12.93 8.39
N LYS A 33 -1.65 -13.82 7.91
CA LYS A 33 -2.03 -14.82 6.88
C LYS A 33 -3.14 -15.74 7.34
N LYS A 34 -3.13 -16.13 8.61
CA LYS A 34 -4.14 -17.06 9.14
C LYS A 34 -5.51 -16.41 9.34
N TYR A 35 -5.56 -15.18 9.82
CA TYR A 35 -6.80 -14.59 10.35
C TYR A 35 -7.33 -13.41 9.54
N ILE A 36 -6.50 -12.70 8.79
CA ILE A 36 -6.86 -11.46 8.10
C ILE A 36 -6.79 -11.61 6.57
N PHE A 37 -5.62 -11.99 6.05
CA PHE A 37 -5.36 -12.09 4.60
C PHE A 37 -4.77 -13.46 4.23
N PRO A 38 -5.60 -14.52 4.13
CA PRO A 38 -5.13 -15.84 3.71
C PRO A 38 -4.42 -15.78 2.35
N GLY A 39 -3.19 -16.29 2.29
CA GLY A 39 -2.37 -16.26 1.07
C GLY A 39 -1.77 -14.91 0.71
N GLY A 40 -1.98 -13.87 1.54
CA GLY A 40 -1.44 -12.53 1.29
C GLY A 40 0.10 -12.51 1.30
N VAL A 41 0.67 -11.80 0.30
CA VAL A 41 2.10 -11.50 0.20
C VAL A 41 2.24 -9.99 0.08
N ILE A 42 3.23 -9.43 0.77
CA ILE A 42 3.56 -8.01 0.69
C ILE A 42 4.84 -7.89 -0.14
N PRO A 43 4.77 -7.45 -1.41
CA PRO A 43 5.96 -7.32 -2.24
C PRO A 43 6.84 -6.16 -1.75
N THR A 44 8.14 -6.29 -1.92
CA THR A 44 9.09 -5.20 -1.66
C THR A 44 9.06 -4.16 -2.77
N LEU A 45 9.60 -2.96 -2.50
CA LEU A 45 9.78 -1.94 -3.52
C LEU A 45 10.68 -2.46 -4.67
N ARG A 46 11.74 -3.22 -4.33
CA ARG A 46 12.65 -3.83 -5.30
C ARG A 46 11.93 -4.76 -6.27
N GLU A 47 11.08 -5.65 -5.76
CA GLU A 47 10.31 -6.59 -6.59
C GLU A 47 9.36 -5.85 -7.54
N ILE A 48 8.67 -4.83 -7.06
CA ILE A 48 7.74 -4.04 -7.89
C ILE A 48 8.49 -3.31 -9.00
N ILE A 49 9.63 -2.68 -8.70
CA ILE A 49 10.45 -2.00 -9.71
C ILE A 49 11.02 -3.00 -10.71
N TYR A 50 11.50 -4.15 -10.26
CA TYR A 50 12.00 -5.20 -11.14
C TYR A 50 10.90 -5.69 -12.09
N ILE A 51 9.72 -6.07 -11.57
CA ILE A 51 8.61 -6.55 -12.39
C ILE A 51 8.11 -5.47 -13.35
N SER A 52 8.04 -4.20 -12.91
CA SER A 52 7.57 -3.11 -13.78
C SER A 52 8.44 -2.92 -15.02
N ALA A 53 9.74 -3.16 -14.90
CA ALA A 53 10.68 -3.05 -16.02
C ALA A 53 10.43 -4.11 -17.11
N GLU A 54 9.96 -5.32 -16.75
CA GLU A 54 9.61 -6.38 -17.71
C GLU A 54 8.41 -5.99 -18.59
N TYR A 55 7.60 -5.03 -18.16
CA TYR A 55 6.47 -4.46 -18.90
C TYR A 55 6.79 -3.09 -19.52
N ASN A 56 8.07 -2.73 -19.64
CA ASN A 56 8.52 -1.44 -20.16
C ASN A 56 7.94 -0.23 -19.42
N TYR A 57 7.73 -0.35 -18.09
CA TYR A 57 7.32 0.79 -17.26
C TYR A 57 8.53 1.54 -16.73
N HIS A 58 8.55 2.85 -16.95
CA HIS A 58 9.55 3.76 -16.42
C HIS A 58 9.06 4.35 -15.10
N THR A 59 9.81 4.16 -14.02
CA THR A 59 9.51 4.76 -12.73
C THR A 59 9.81 6.26 -12.77
N ILE A 60 8.79 7.07 -12.58
CA ILE A 60 8.87 8.54 -12.62
C ILE A 60 9.07 9.12 -11.22
N ASP A 61 8.32 8.59 -10.24
CA ASP A 61 8.38 9.07 -8.86
C ASP A 61 8.04 7.94 -7.87
N VAL A 62 8.62 8.01 -6.68
CA VAL A 62 8.33 7.12 -5.55
C VAL A 62 8.19 7.95 -4.30
N GLU A 63 7.05 7.84 -3.63
CA GLU A 63 6.77 8.50 -2.36
C GLU A 63 6.45 7.49 -1.28
N SER A 64 7.08 7.63 -0.10
CA SER A 64 6.74 6.86 1.10
C SER A 64 5.69 7.62 1.92
N LEU A 65 4.56 6.96 2.18
CA LEU A 65 3.46 7.45 3.00
C LEU A 65 3.35 6.70 4.33
N ARG A 66 4.44 6.09 4.77
CA ARG A 66 4.50 5.24 5.97
C ARG A 66 3.85 5.90 7.19
N MET A 67 4.26 7.11 7.52
CA MET A 67 3.73 7.83 8.70
C MET A 67 2.30 8.33 8.52
N HIS A 68 1.88 8.60 7.29
CA HIS A 68 0.46 8.86 6.99
C HIS A 68 -0.40 7.64 7.32
N TYR A 69 0.06 6.45 6.90
CA TYR A 69 -0.73 5.24 7.13
C TYR A 69 -0.74 4.79 8.60
N THR A 70 0.33 5.05 9.35
CA THR A 70 0.32 4.90 10.81
C THR A 70 -0.83 5.70 11.44
N ARG A 71 -1.00 6.97 11.06
CA ARG A 71 -2.09 7.82 11.56
C ARG A 71 -3.46 7.32 11.13
N THR A 72 -3.59 6.91 9.87
CA THR A 72 -4.83 6.32 9.33
C THR A 72 -5.28 5.11 10.15
N LEU A 73 -4.36 4.18 10.44
CA LEU A 73 -4.67 2.99 11.24
C LEU A 73 -5.06 3.31 12.69
N LEU A 74 -4.44 4.33 13.29
CA LEU A 74 -4.83 4.81 14.63
C LEU A 74 -6.21 5.45 14.62
N GLU A 75 -6.58 6.22 13.58
CA GLU A 75 -7.94 6.76 13.46
C GLU A 75 -8.97 5.65 13.17
N TRP A 76 -8.63 4.64 12.38
CA TRP A 76 -9.49 3.46 12.20
C TRP A 76 -9.70 2.72 13.52
N TYR A 77 -8.63 2.53 14.31
CA TYR A 77 -8.75 1.92 15.63
C TYR A 77 -9.67 2.72 16.56
N LYS A 78 -9.49 4.04 16.62
CA LYS A 78 -10.36 4.93 17.41
C LYS A 78 -11.82 4.84 16.96
N ASN A 79 -12.07 4.89 15.65
CA ASN A 79 -13.42 4.76 15.10
C ASN A 79 -14.02 3.39 15.42
N PHE A 80 -13.24 2.33 15.34
CA PHE A 80 -13.65 0.99 15.74
C PHE A 80 -14.03 0.94 17.24
N GLN A 81 -13.21 1.49 18.13
CA GLN A 81 -13.51 1.54 19.56
C GLN A 81 -14.81 2.32 19.85
N ASN A 82 -15.03 3.45 19.19
CA ASN A 82 -16.23 4.28 19.35
C ASN A 82 -17.51 3.58 18.86
N ASN A 83 -17.40 2.60 17.97
CA ASN A 83 -18.53 1.84 17.44
C ASN A 83 -18.56 0.37 17.93
N LYS A 84 -17.79 0.04 18.94
CA LYS A 84 -17.61 -1.32 19.43
C LYS A 84 -18.92 -2.02 19.79
N ASP A 85 -19.88 -1.31 20.38
CA ASP A 85 -21.16 -1.90 20.75
C ASP A 85 -21.99 -2.29 19.53
N LYS A 86 -21.99 -1.48 18.46
CA LYS A 86 -22.61 -1.83 17.18
C LYS A 86 -21.94 -3.05 16.53
N VAL A 87 -20.61 -3.14 16.66
CA VAL A 87 -19.89 -4.30 16.11
C VAL A 87 -20.18 -5.57 16.89
N LYS A 88 -20.45 -5.49 18.20
CA LYS A 88 -20.88 -6.62 19.04
C LYS A 88 -22.25 -7.19 18.64
N GLU A 89 -23.13 -6.39 18.07
CA GLU A 89 -24.39 -6.85 17.52
C GLU A 89 -24.21 -7.74 16.27
N MET A 90 -23.08 -7.59 15.57
CA MET A 90 -22.77 -8.28 14.31
C MET A 90 -21.78 -9.43 14.47
N PHE A 91 -20.85 -9.31 15.44
CA PHE A 91 -19.72 -10.22 15.63
C PHE A 91 -19.50 -10.52 17.12
N ASP A 92 -18.78 -11.63 17.38
CA ASP A 92 -18.45 -12.06 18.73
C ASP A 92 -17.25 -11.28 19.35
N GLU A 93 -17.03 -11.47 20.63
CA GLU A 93 -15.90 -10.87 21.36
C GLU A 93 -14.52 -11.33 20.82
N LYS A 94 -14.45 -12.50 20.19
CA LYS A 94 -13.22 -12.99 19.55
C LYS A 94 -12.86 -12.12 18.36
N PHE A 95 -13.83 -11.78 17.51
CA PHE A 95 -13.65 -10.85 16.40
C PHE A 95 -13.19 -9.48 16.90
N ILE A 96 -13.83 -8.94 17.93
CA ILE A 96 -13.48 -7.64 18.53
C ILE A 96 -12.01 -7.60 18.94
N ARG A 97 -11.54 -8.64 19.64
CA ARG A 97 -10.13 -8.74 20.05
C ARG A 97 -9.19 -8.87 18.87
N MET A 98 -9.55 -9.73 17.91
CA MET A 98 -8.76 -9.96 16.70
C MET A 98 -8.60 -8.67 15.90
N TRP A 99 -9.67 -7.94 15.64
CA TRP A 99 -9.65 -6.71 14.87
C TRP A 99 -8.91 -5.59 15.56
N SER A 100 -9.08 -5.45 16.88
CA SER A 100 -8.29 -4.52 17.70
C SER A 100 -6.78 -4.82 17.59
N LEU A 101 -6.39 -6.09 17.73
CA LEU A 101 -5.00 -6.50 17.61
C LEU A 101 -4.45 -6.21 16.21
N TYR A 102 -5.22 -6.52 15.16
CA TYR A 102 -4.85 -6.24 13.78
C TYR A 102 -4.54 -4.75 13.57
N LEU A 103 -5.45 -3.86 13.91
CA LEU A 103 -5.26 -2.42 13.70
C LEU A 103 -4.06 -1.86 14.48
N CYS A 104 -3.90 -2.27 15.75
CA CYS A 104 -2.78 -1.82 16.59
C CYS A 104 -1.44 -2.38 16.09
N SER A 105 -1.37 -3.67 15.74
CA SER A 105 -0.13 -4.28 15.25
C SER A 105 0.30 -3.72 13.89
N CYS A 106 -0.66 -3.45 12.99
CA CYS A 106 -0.37 -2.78 11.74
C CYS A 106 0.14 -1.35 11.95
N ALA A 107 -0.52 -0.55 12.82
CA ALA A 107 -0.03 0.78 13.15
C ALA A 107 1.41 0.75 13.71
N ALA A 108 1.71 -0.21 14.59
CA ALA A 108 3.05 -0.41 15.12
C ALA A 108 4.05 -0.83 14.03
N ALA A 109 3.67 -1.73 13.12
CA ALA A 109 4.52 -2.17 12.02
C ALA A 109 4.93 -1.02 11.09
N PHE A 110 3.99 -0.16 10.71
CA PHE A 110 4.29 1.06 9.94
C PHE A 110 5.12 2.06 10.76
N ASN A 111 4.77 2.29 12.03
CA ASN A 111 5.52 3.23 12.88
C ASN A 111 6.99 2.83 13.04
N ASN A 112 7.25 1.54 13.20
CA ASN A 112 8.59 0.99 13.41
C ASN A 112 9.34 0.61 12.11
N GLY A 113 8.75 0.88 10.94
CA GLY A 113 9.41 0.62 9.66
C GLY A 113 9.56 -0.87 9.32
N VAL A 114 8.67 -1.74 9.83
CA VAL A 114 8.60 -3.15 9.41
C VAL A 114 8.03 -3.28 8.01
N VAL A 115 7.06 -2.42 7.70
CA VAL A 115 6.45 -2.25 6.38
C VAL A 115 6.38 -0.76 6.03
N ASP A 116 6.22 -0.46 4.76
CA ASP A 116 5.99 0.89 4.23
C ASP A 116 4.71 0.94 3.40
N LEU A 117 4.28 2.13 3.04
CA LEU A 117 3.24 2.39 2.06
C LEU A 117 3.83 3.26 0.97
N HIS A 118 3.88 2.76 -0.25
CA HIS A 118 4.41 3.51 -1.37
C HIS A 118 3.32 3.95 -2.35
N GLN A 119 3.49 5.15 -2.88
CA GLN A 119 2.91 5.57 -4.15
C GLN A 119 4.03 5.63 -5.18
N ILE A 120 3.84 4.92 -6.30
CA ILE A 120 4.79 4.89 -7.39
C ILE A 120 4.09 5.37 -8.64
N LEU A 121 4.60 6.43 -9.24
CA LEU A 121 4.16 6.92 -10.54
C LEU A 121 4.98 6.25 -11.63
N PHE A 122 4.31 5.58 -12.56
CA PHE A 122 4.90 4.94 -13.72
C PHE A 122 4.43 5.58 -15.03
N SER A 123 5.29 5.56 -16.03
CA SER A 123 4.94 5.79 -17.44
C SER A 123 5.12 4.48 -18.22
N LYS A 124 4.14 4.12 -19.05
CA LYS A 124 4.31 3.04 -20.05
C LYS A 124 5.18 3.55 -21.20
N GLY A 125 6.37 2.96 -21.35
CA GLY A 125 7.34 3.45 -22.32
C GLY A 125 7.82 4.87 -22.04
N ILE A 126 8.48 5.45 -23.02
CA ILE A 126 9.05 6.81 -22.93
C ILE A 126 7.94 7.85 -22.99
N ASN A 127 7.97 8.80 -22.05
CA ASN A 127 7.09 9.96 -22.04
C ASN A 127 7.91 11.26 -21.87
N ASN A 128 8.25 11.88 -23.01
CA ASN A 128 9.02 13.12 -23.05
C ASN A 128 8.19 14.40 -22.79
N ASN A 129 6.89 14.25 -22.56
CA ASN A 129 5.98 15.37 -22.27
C ASN A 129 5.89 15.68 -20.76
N LEU A 130 6.55 14.88 -19.92
CA LEU A 130 6.57 15.14 -18.49
C LEU A 130 7.44 16.36 -18.15
N PRO A 131 7.04 17.17 -17.16
CA PRO A 131 7.88 18.25 -16.67
C PRO A 131 9.24 17.76 -16.18
N SER A 132 10.29 18.56 -16.41
CA SER A 132 11.67 18.21 -16.03
C SER A 132 11.95 18.25 -14.53
N THR A 133 11.00 18.72 -13.72
CA THR A 133 11.13 18.80 -12.25
C THR A 133 9.86 18.26 -11.56
N ARG A 134 9.99 17.87 -10.29
CA ARG A 134 8.87 17.39 -9.46
C ARG A 134 7.88 18.49 -9.03
N LYS A 135 8.07 19.75 -9.41
CA LYS A 135 7.24 20.89 -8.97
C LYS A 135 5.76 20.64 -9.23
N TYR A 136 5.41 20.06 -10.38
CA TYR A 136 4.02 19.77 -10.79
C TYR A 136 3.29 18.79 -9.84
N LEU A 137 3.98 18.01 -9.04
CA LEU A 137 3.37 17.11 -8.07
C LEU A 137 2.83 17.86 -6.83
N TYR A 138 3.31 19.06 -6.56
CA TYR A 138 3.03 19.79 -5.32
C TYR A 138 2.32 21.14 -5.51
N VAL A 139 2.25 21.65 -6.72
CA VAL A 139 1.66 22.96 -7.01
C VAL A 139 0.46 22.78 -7.93
N LYS A 140 -0.72 23.20 -7.47
CA LYS A 140 -1.85 23.43 -8.39
C LYS A 140 -1.55 24.71 -9.18
N GLU A 141 -1.53 24.61 -10.50
CA GLU A 141 -1.59 25.79 -11.38
C GLU A 141 -2.93 26.50 -11.23
#